data_10a7d7f3c779078ea81d251f87f586d2
#
_entry.id   10a7d7f3c779078ea81d251f87f586d2
#
_cell.length_a   1.000
_cell.length_b   1.000
_cell.length_c   1.000
_cell.angle_alpha   90.00
_cell.angle_beta   90.00
_cell.angle_gamma   90.00
#
_symmetry.space_group_name_H-M   'P 1'
#
loop_
_entity.id
_entity.type
_entity.pdbx_description
1 polymer ?
#
loop_
_entity_poly.entity_id
_entity_poly.type
_entity_poly.pdbx_seq_one_letter_code
_entity_poly.pdbx_strand_id
1 'polypeptide(L)'
;MITIRKATKKDLSVLYEFEQGVLRAERPMDRTLKLNKTYYYDIPNLIEDPLVELVIAEFKGVVAGCGYAKIKNARDCFQFDQFSYLGFMFTKEIFRGKGVNHSIMNYLYNWSLSKGIYEVRLEVYPTNIPAIKAYEKSGMNSSMQTMRIDLRSKNLKDSD
;
A
#
# COMPACT_ATOMS: atom_id res chain seq x y z
N MET A 1 -5.24 20.61 9.88
CA MET A 1 -6.26 19.57 10.09
C MET A 1 -6.18 18.58 8.93
N ILE A 2 -6.13 17.30 9.21
CA ILE A 2 -6.19 16.21 8.22
C ILE A 2 -7.55 15.53 8.37
N THR A 3 -8.24 15.36 7.26
CA THR A 3 -9.52 14.66 7.19
C THR A 3 -9.36 13.40 6.33
N ILE A 4 -9.89 12.27 6.80
CA ILE A 4 -9.91 11.03 6.02
C ILE A 4 -11.37 10.72 5.66
N ARG A 5 -11.61 10.41 4.40
CA ARG A 5 -12.92 10.02 3.91
C ARG A 5 -12.82 8.84 2.93
N LYS A 6 -13.88 8.07 2.82
CA LYS A 6 -13.97 7.01 1.81
C LYS A 6 -13.86 7.61 0.41
N ALA A 7 -13.11 6.94 -0.46
CA ALA A 7 -13.03 7.31 -1.87
C ALA A 7 -14.34 6.99 -2.61
N THR A 8 -14.63 7.78 -3.61
CA THR A 8 -15.79 7.64 -4.49
C THR A 8 -15.37 7.66 -5.95
N LYS A 9 -16.29 7.35 -6.87
CA LYS A 9 -16.02 7.45 -8.32
C LYS A 9 -15.57 8.86 -8.76
N LYS A 10 -15.92 9.90 -8.01
CA LYS A 10 -15.47 11.27 -8.28
C LYS A 10 -13.96 11.45 -8.08
N ASP A 11 -13.33 10.55 -7.32
CA ASP A 11 -11.89 10.59 -7.02
C ASP A 11 -11.03 9.82 -8.05
N LEU A 12 -11.64 9.17 -9.05
CA LEU A 12 -10.93 8.33 -10.02
C LEU A 12 -9.75 9.05 -10.68
N SER A 13 -9.94 10.30 -11.11
CA SER A 13 -8.88 11.06 -11.79
C SER A 13 -7.64 11.25 -10.90
N VAL A 14 -7.84 11.67 -9.66
CA VAL A 14 -6.74 11.88 -8.71
C VAL A 14 -6.12 10.56 -8.24
N LEU A 15 -6.92 9.49 -8.14
CA LEU A 15 -6.40 8.16 -7.80
C LEU A 15 -5.51 7.61 -8.91
N TYR A 16 -5.87 7.76 -10.18
CA TYR A 16 -4.98 7.38 -11.30
C TYR A 16 -3.67 8.19 -11.31
N GLU A 17 -3.73 9.48 -10.97
CA GLU A 17 -2.52 10.30 -10.79
C GLU A 17 -1.64 9.75 -9.66
N PHE A 18 -2.25 9.37 -8.52
CA PHE A 18 -1.54 8.81 -7.37
C PHE A 18 -0.91 7.46 -7.69
N GLU A 19 -1.60 6.59 -8.44
CA GLU A 19 -1.06 5.32 -8.90
C GLU A 19 0.21 5.52 -9.74
N GLN A 20 0.21 6.47 -10.66
CA GLN A 20 1.42 6.80 -11.42
C GLN A 20 2.53 7.38 -10.52
N GLY A 21 2.16 8.07 -9.45
CA GLY A 21 3.09 8.53 -8.42
C GLY A 21 3.76 7.38 -7.67
N VAL A 22 2.99 6.36 -7.30
CA VAL A 22 3.51 5.12 -6.67
C VAL A 22 4.50 4.43 -7.62
N LEU A 23 4.09 4.17 -8.86
CA LEU A 23 4.95 3.51 -9.86
C LEU A 23 6.25 4.28 -10.11
N ARG A 24 6.18 5.60 -10.20
CA ARG A 24 7.35 6.46 -10.36
C ARG A 24 8.32 6.34 -9.18
N ALA A 25 7.80 6.29 -7.96
CA ALA A 25 8.61 6.14 -6.76
C ALA A 25 9.25 4.74 -6.65
N GLU A 26 8.58 3.70 -7.12
CA GLU A 26 9.02 2.31 -6.96
C GLU A 26 9.93 1.81 -8.10
N ARG A 27 9.85 2.38 -9.29
CA ARG A 27 10.71 1.95 -10.42
C ARG A 27 12.21 1.93 -10.11
N PRO A 28 12.81 2.88 -9.38
CA PRO A 28 14.21 2.78 -8.97
C PRO A 28 14.49 1.62 -8.02
N MET A 29 13.49 1.11 -7.32
CA MET A 29 13.62 0.05 -6.32
C MET A 29 13.41 -1.34 -6.93
N ASP A 30 12.72 -1.42 -8.07
CA ASP A 30 12.42 -2.68 -8.77
C ASP A 30 12.58 -2.54 -10.27
N ARG A 31 13.66 -3.08 -10.79
CA ARG A 31 13.99 -3.05 -12.24
C ARG A 31 13.06 -3.90 -13.11
N THR A 32 12.21 -4.73 -12.50
CA THR A 32 11.23 -5.55 -13.24
C THR A 32 9.94 -4.80 -13.53
N LEU A 33 9.74 -3.63 -12.94
CA LEU A 33 8.59 -2.78 -13.27
C LEU A 33 8.71 -2.22 -14.70
N LYS A 34 7.59 -2.26 -15.43
CA LYS A 34 7.52 -1.71 -16.79
C LYS A 34 7.85 -0.22 -16.79
N LEU A 35 8.66 0.22 -17.75
CA LEU A 35 9.05 1.64 -17.89
C LEU A 35 7.97 2.49 -18.54
N ASN A 36 7.14 1.89 -19.41
CA ASN A 36 6.02 2.55 -20.03
C ASN A 36 4.84 2.72 -19.07
N LYS A 37 3.81 3.48 -19.47
CA LYS A 37 2.58 3.65 -18.69
C LYS A 37 1.98 2.29 -18.38
N THR A 38 1.77 2.02 -17.11
CA THR A 38 1.17 0.78 -16.62
C THR A 38 0.31 1.05 -15.40
N TYR A 39 -0.42 0.03 -14.95
CA TYR A 39 -1.38 0.12 -13.87
C TYR A 39 -1.09 -0.96 -12.83
N TYR A 40 -1.21 -0.59 -11.55
CA TYR A 40 -1.07 -1.50 -10.42
C TYR A 40 -2.40 -2.06 -9.94
N TYR A 41 -3.45 -1.21 -10.03
CA TYR A 41 -4.70 -1.43 -9.31
C TYR A 41 -5.89 -1.38 -10.26
N ASP A 42 -6.89 -2.21 -9.99
CA ASP A 42 -8.24 -2.01 -10.50
C ASP A 42 -8.98 -1.03 -9.57
N ILE A 43 -8.72 0.28 -9.76
CA ILE A 43 -9.23 1.33 -8.88
C ILE A 43 -10.76 1.35 -8.82
N PRO A 44 -11.50 1.22 -9.93
CA PRO A 44 -12.96 1.14 -9.88
C PRO A 44 -13.45 0.00 -8.98
N ASN A 45 -12.83 -1.18 -9.07
CA ASN A 45 -13.18 -2.31 -8.21
C ASN A 45 -12.81 -2.05 -6.74
N LEU A 46 -11.67 -1.42 -6.46
CA LEU A 46 -11.30 -1.05 -5.08
C LEU A 46 -12.31 -0.10 -4.43
N ILE A 47 -12.96 0.76 -5.21
CA ILE A 47 -14.00 1.67 -4.70
C ILE A 47 -15.29 0.91 -4.35
N GLU A 48 -15.64 -0.11 -5.15
CA GLU A 48 -16.94 -0.81 -5.07
C GLU A 48 -16.89 -2.10 -4.23
N ASP A 49 -15.71 -2.70 -4.05
CA ASP A 49 -15.55 -3.97 -3.33
C ASP A 49 -15.90 -3.79 -1.84
N PRO A 50 -16.88 -4.52 -1.30
CA PRO A 50 -17.28 -4.42 0.12
C PRO A 50 -16.18 -4.89 1.09
N LEU A 51 -15.19 -5.63 0.62
CA LEU A 51 -14.03 -6.06 1.41
C LEU A 51 -12.88 -5.05 1.39
N VAL A 52 -13.08 -3.88 0.77
CA VAL A 52 -12.08 -2.83 0.64
C VAL A 52 -12.57 -1.53 1.24
N GLU A 53 -11.70 -0.87 1.97
CA GLU A 53 -11.84 0.51 2.39
C GLU A 53 -10.73 1.34 1.74
N LEU A 54 -11.04 1.92 0.58
CA LEU A 54 -10.16 2.88 -0.09
C LEU A 54 -10.48 4.28 0.39
N VAL A 55 -9.48 5.01 0.85
CA VAL A 55 -9.64 6.35 1.45
C VAL A 55 -8.82 7.42 0.76
N ILE A 56 -9.34 8.63 0.83
CA ILE A 56 -8.67 9.88 0.47
C ILE A 56 -8.35 10.64 1.75
N ALA A 57 -7.12 11.12 1.85
CA ALA A 57 -6.70 12.06 2.87
C ALA A 57 -6.69 13.48 2.31
N GLU A 58 -7.28 14.41 3.03
CA GLU A 58 -7.26 15.83 2.73
C GLU A 58 -6.51 16.59 3.82
N PHE A 59 -5.57 17.44 3.42
CA PHE A 59 -4.85 18.36 4.30
C PHE A 59 -5.38 19.78 4.09
N LYS A 60 -6.05 20.33 5.09
CA LYS A 60 -6.70 21.66 4.99
C LYS A 60 -7.62 21.78 3.76
N GLY A 61 -8.40 20.73 3.48
CA GLY A 61 -9.33 20.69 2.34
C GLY A 61 -8.71 20.37 0.98
N VAL A 62 -7.40 20.12 0.92
CA VAL A 62 -6.71 19.77 -0.32
C VAL A 62 -6.36 18.29 -0.33
N VAL A 63 -6.70 17.57 -1.40
CA VAL A 63 -6.39 16.15 -1.55
C VAL A 63 -4.88 15.93 -1.49
N ALA A 64 -4.44 15.17 -0.48
CA ALA A 64 -3.04 15.03 -0.09
C ALA A 64 -2.49 13.61 -0.26
N GLY A 65 -3.35 12.59 -0.24
CA GLY A 65 -2.92 11.20 -0.34
C GLY A 65 -4.07 10.21 -0.34
N CYS A 66 -3.75 8.94 -0.44
CA CYS A 66 -4.70 7.82 -0.39
C CYS A 66 -4.05 6.57 0.23
N GLY A 67 -4.89 5.59 0.51
CA GLY A 67 -4.52 4.25 0.92
C GLY A 67 -5.75 3.36 1.01
N TYR A 68 -5.56 2.04 0.97
CA TYR A 68 -6.66 1.11 1.22
C TYR A 68 -6.27 0.03 2.22
N ALA A 69 -7.29 -0.54 2.85
CA ALA A 69 -7.23 -1.85 3.49
C ALA A 69 -8.16 -2.81 2.73
N LYS A 70 -7.68 -4.02 2.46
CA LYS A 70 -8.45 -5.10 1.85
C LYS A 70 -8.44 -6.32 2.75
N ILE A 71 -9.63 -6.84 3.07
CA ILE A 71 -9.77 -8.09 3.81
C ILE A 71 -9.39 -9.25 2.91
N LYS A 72 -8.45 -10.07 3.38
CA LYS A 72 -7.99 -11.29 2.71
C LYS A 72 -8.10 -12.49 3.64
N ASN A 73 -8.37 -13.66 3.07
CA ASN A 73 -8.31 -14.90 3.82
C ASN A 73 -6.87 -15.31 4.09
N ALA A 74 -6.59 -15.75 5.32
CA ALA A 74 -5.33 -16.33 5.70
C ALA A 74 -5.27 -17.82 5.32
N ARG A 75 -4.06 -18.40 5.29
CA ARG A 75 -3.91 -19.84 5.16
C ARG A 75 -4.29 -20.51 6.48
N ASP A 76 -4.82 -21.72 6.42
CA ASP A 76 -5.33 -22.49 7.58
C ASP A 76 -4.27 -22.74 8.67
N CYS A 77 -2.99 -22.58 8.35
CA CYS A 77 -1.90 -22.76 9.31
C CYS A 77 -1.71 -21.58 10.28
N PHE A 78 -2.41 -20.45 10.07
CA PHE A 78 -2.32 -19.32 10.96
C PHE A 78 -3.40 -19.34 12.05
N GLN A 79 -3.16 -18.63 13.15
CA GLN A 79 -4.09 -18.51 14.29
C GLN A 79 -5.25 -17.55 14.04
N PHE A 80 -5.36 -16.99 12.84
CA PHE A 80 -6.40 -16.08 12.41
C PHE A 80 -6.88 -16.47 11.00
N ASP A 81 -8.16 -16.27 10.74
CA ASP A 81 -8.80 -16.66 9.47
C ASP A 81 -8.65 -15.60 8.39
N GLN A 82 -8.56 -14.35 8.79
CA GLN A 82 -8.47 -13.20 7.88
C GLN A 82 -7.46 -12.16 8.38
N PHE A 83 -6.96 -11.37 7.44
CA PHE A 83 -6.12 -10.22 7.73
C PHE A 83 -6.48 -9.05 6.82
N SER A 84 -6.16 -7.83 7.24
CA SER A 84 -6.23 -6.63 6.40
C SER A 84 -4.89 -6.42 5.70
N TYR A 85 -4.93 -6.35 4.38
CA TYR A 85 -3.79 -5.96 3.56
C TYR A 85 -3.88 -4.48 3.22
N LEU A 86 -2.87 -3.69 3.63
CA LEU A 86 -2.77 -2.29 3.27
C LEU A 86 -2.02 -2.14 1.94
N GLY A 87 -2.57 -1.32 1.07
CA GLY A 87 -1.96 -1.04 -0.23
C GLY A 87 -2.26 0.37 -0.71
N PHE A 88 -1.66 0.74 -1.84
CA PHE A 88 -1.85 2.05 -2.45
C PHE A 88 -1.57 3.22 -1.48
N MET A 89 -0.58 3.05 -0.60
CA MET A 89 -0.18 4.08 0.36
C MET A 89 0.60 5.17 -0.35
N PHE A 90 -0.04 6.30 -0.60
CA PHE A 90 0.55 7.43 -1.30
C PHE A 90 0.29 8.74 -0.59
N THR A 91 1.31 9.59 -0.52
CA THR A 91 1.22 10.97 -0.04
C THR A 91 1.94 11.88 -1.04
N LYS A 92 1.25 12.92 -1.51
CA LYS A 92 1.88 13.96 -2.35
C LYS A 92 3.11 14.53 -1.67
N GLU A 93 4.16 14.76 -2.43
CA GLU A 93 5.46 15.20 -1.92
C GLU A 93 5.37 16.42 -1.01
N ILE A 94 4.60 17.44 -1.43
CA ILE A 94 4.40 18.68 -0.66
C ILE A 94 3.72 18.48 0.71
N PHE A 95 3.09 17.32 0.93
CA PHE A 95 2.42 16.98 2.18
C PHE A 95 3.16 15.90 3.00
N ARG A 96 4.31 15.43 2.52
CA ARG A 96 5.16 14.49 3.29
C ARG A 96 5.65 15.14 4.58
N GLY A 97 5.83 14.32 5.61
CA GLY A 97 6.25 14.79 6.95
C GLY A 97 5.17 15.53 7.74
N LYS A 98 3.96 15.70 7.19
CA LYS A 98 2.85 16.43 7.84
C LYS A 98 1.81 15.50 8.50
N GLY A 99 2.13 14.20 8.65
CA GLY A 99 1.26 13.24 9.34
C GLY A 99 0.16 12.61 8.46
N VAL A 100 0.12 12.87 7.16
CA VAL A 100 -0.91 12.36 6.25
C VAL A 100 -0.94 10.83 6.24
N ASN A 101 0.21 10.18 6.03
CA ASN A 101 0.29 8.71 6.02
C ASN A 101 -0.12 8.11 7.37
N HIS A 102 0.30 8.71 8.48
CA HIS A 102 -0.08 8.27 9.81
C HIS A 102 -1.60 8.33 10.04
N SER A 103 -2.24 9.40 9.57
CA SER A 103 -3.70 9.54 9.67
C SER A 103 -4.44 8.52 8.81
N ILE A 104 -3.94 8.22 7.60
CA ILE A 104 -4.49 7.14 6.75
C ILE A 104 -4.37 5.80 7.48
N MET A 105 -3.19 5.46 7.99
CA MET A 105 -2.96 4.18 8.68
C MET A 105 -3.87 4.02 9.90
N ASN A 106 -3.98 5.04 10.75
CA ASN A 106 -4.86 4.99 11.92
C ASN A 106 -6.33 4.78 11.53
N TYR A 107 -6.79 5.44 10.48
CA TYR A 107 -8.14 5.21 9.96
C TYR A 107 -8.34 3.76 9.52
N LEU A 108 -7.41 3.22 8.74
CA LEU A 108 -7.49 1.84 8.22
C LEU A 108 -7.33 0.79 9.33
N TYR A 109 -6.55 1.05 10.38
CA TYR A 109 -6.49 0.21 11.57
C TYR A 109 -7.84 0.17 12.30
N ASN A 110 -8.46 1.32 12.52
CA ASN A 110 -9.77 1.40 13.16
C ASN A 110 -10.85 0.71 12.31
N TRP A 111 -10.79 0.85 10.99
CA TRP A 111 -11.69 0.12 10.10
C TRP A 111 -11.48 -1.40 10.21
N SER A 112 -10.24 -1.88 10.20
CA SER A 112 -9.91 -3.30 10.37
C SER A 112 -10.44 -3.84 11.71
N LEU A 113 -10.22 -3.11 12.80
CA LEU A 113 -10.74 -3.45 14.12
C LEU A 113 -12.28 -3.52 14.13
N SER A 114 -12.96 -2.60 13.43
CA SER A 114 -14.43 -2.60 13.30
C SER A 114 -14.97 -3.84 12.58
N LYS A 115 -14.13 -4.51 11.78
CA LYS A 115 -14.42 -5.77 11.10
C LYS A 115 -13.99 -7.02 11.90
N GLY A 116 -13.48 -6.83 13.12
CA GLY A 116 -12.95 -7.92 13.95
C GLY A 116 -11.61 -8.48 13.46
N ILE A 117 -10.86 -7.71 12.69
CA ILE A 117 -9.57 -8.12 12.14
C ILE A 117 -8.45 -7.45 12.92
N TYR A 118 -7.51 -8.26 13.42
CA TYR A 118 -6.40 -7.84 14.27
C TYR A 118 -5.03 -7.97 13.59
N GLU A 119 -4.92 -8.81 12.56
CA GLU A 119 -3.71 -8.95 11.75
C GLU A 119 -3.77 -7.96 10.58
N VAL A 120 -2.76 -7.09 10.49
CA VAL A 120 -2.63 -6.10 9.40
C VAL A 120 -1.26 -6.27 8.75
N ARG A 121 -1.22 -6.34 7.44
CA ARG A 121 -0.01 -6.54 6.64
C ARG A 121 0.11 -5.52 5.52
N LEU A 122 1.32 -5.22 5.12
CA LEU A 122 1.66 -4.54 3.89
C LEU A 122 2.97 -5.09 3.33
N GLU A 123 3.24 -4.77 2.09
CA GLU A 123 4.53 -5.04 1.44
C GLU A 123 5.25 -3.72 1.18
N VAL A 124 6.55 -3.72 1.42
CA VAL A 124 7.41 -2.56 1.20
C VAL A 124 8.77 -3.01 0.72
N TYR A 125 9.32 -2.32 -0.28
CA TYR A 125 10.68 -2.59 -0.73
C TYR A 125 11.70 -2.30 0.37
N PRO A 126 12.69 -3.18 0.60
CA PRO A 126 13.68 -3.01 1.67
C PRO A 126 14.54 -1.76 1.51
N THR A 127 14.63 -1.22 0.31
CA THR A 127 15.34 0.05 0.02
C THR A 127 14.48 1.30 0.25
N ASN A 128 13.18 1.13 0.49
CA ASN A 128 12.28 2.25 0.80
C ASN A 128 12.35 2.61 2.30
N ILE A 129 13.50 3.10 2.73
CA ILE A 129 13.77 3.41 4.13
C ILE A 129 12.77 4.43 4.73
N PRO A 130 12.38 5.51 4.04
CA PRO A 130 11.40 6.44 4.58
C PRO A 130 10.04 5.80 4.88
N ALA A 131 9.56 4.91 4.00
CA ALA A 131 8.31 4.18 4.20
C ALA A 131 8.42 3.20 5.36
N ILE A 132 9.49 2.41 5.43
CA ILE A 132 9.74 1.46 6.53
C ILE A 132 9.71 2.19 7.87
N LYS A 133 10.43 3.31 8.01
CA LYS A 133 10.42 4.11 9.25
C LYS A 133 9.03 4.63 9.61
N ALA A 134 8.23 5.03 8.62
CA ALA A 134 6.86 5.48 8.86
C ALA A 134 5.98 4.32 9.37
N TYR A 135 6.12 3.12 8.82
CA TYR A 135 5.38 1.93 9.23
C TYR A 135 5.82 1.44 10.62
N GLU A 136 7.12 1.40 10.90
CA GLU A 136 7.64 1.07 12.24
C GLU A 136 7.14 2.05 13.31
N LYS A 137 7.09 3.34 13.00
CA LYS A 137 6.53 4.36 13.89
C LYS A 137 5.04 4.15 14.15
N SER A 138 4.32 3.51 13.24
CA SER A 138 2.90 3.15 13.43
C SER A 138 2.70 1.81 14.15
N GLY A 139 3.78 1.16 14.59
CA GLY A 139 3.75 -0.09 15.35
C GLY A 139 3.95 -1.37 14.51
N MET A 140 4.23 -1.26 13.21
CA MET A 140 4.50 -2.41 12.37
C MET A 140 5.93 -2.91 12.55
N ASN A 141 6.13 -4.22 12.38
CA ASN A 141 7.44 -4.87 12.40
C ASN A 141 7.63 -5.67 11.12
N SER A 142 8.88 -5.77 10.66
CA SER A 142 9.23 -6.67 9.56
C SER A 142 8.93 -8.11 9.93
N SER A 143 8.31 -8.86 9.01
CA SER A 143 7.95 -10.26 9.21
C SER A 143 8.65 -11.14 8.18
N MET A 144 8.12 -11.21 6.97
CA MET A 144 8.61 -12.10 5.92
C MET A 144 9.36 -11.32 4.84
N GLN A 145 10.41 -11.93 4.30
CA GLN A 145 11.17 -11.35 3.19
C GLN A 145 10.96 -12.17 1.93
N THR A 146 10.69 -11.51 0.80
CA THR A 146 10.65 -12.13 -0.52
C THR A 146 12.05 -12.17 -1.12
N MET A 147 12.48 -13.35 -1.58
CA MET A 147 13.75 -13.57 -2.30
C MET A 147 13.45 -13.84 -3.77
N ARG A 148 14.22 -13.25 -4.69
CA ARG A 148 14.02 -13.38 -6.15
C ARG A 148 15.32 -13.67 -6.85
N ILE A 149 15.23 -14.39 -7.97
CA ILE A 149 16.33 -14.60 -8.92
C ILE A 149 15.79 -14.57 -10.36
N ASP A 150 16.55 -13.98 -11.27
CA ASP A 150 16.31 -14.13 -12.70
C ASP A 150 17.24 -15.23 -13.23
N LEU A 151 16.68 -16.39 -13.59
CA LEU A 151 17.47 -17.53 -14.05
C LEU A 151 18.18 -17.29 -15.39
N ARG A 152 17.77 -16.29 -16.17
CA ARG A 152 18.47 -15.91 -17.41
C ARG A 152 19.86 -15.33 -17.12
N SER A 153 20.08 -14.77 -15.94
CA SER A 153 21.36 -14.21 -15.51
C SER A 153 22.29 -15.24 -14.87
N LYS A 154 21.80 -16.47 -14.60
CA LYS A 154 22.56 -17.54 -13.96
C LYS A 154 23.14 -18.50 -15.00
N ASN A 155 24.48 -18.61 -15.11
CA ASN A 155 25.13 -19.70 -15.81
C ASN A 155 24.91 -21.00 -15.02
N LEU A 156 23.92 -21.81 -15.43
CA LEU A 156 23.62 -23.11 -14.80
C LEU A 156 24.65 -24.22 -15.17
N LYS A 157 25.75 -23.87 -15.82
CA LYS A 157 26.76 -24.83 -16.30
C LYS A 157 27.78 -25.26 -15.24
N ASP A 158 27.77 -24.65 -14.04
CA ASP A 158 28.76 -24.95 -12.99
C ASP A 158 28.09 -25.56 -11.73
N SER A 159 27.21 -26.54 -11.93
CA SER A 159 26.63 -27.34 -10.87
C SER A 159 27.03 -28.81 -11.09
N ASP A 160 28.30 -29.13 -10.84
CA ASP A 160 28.80 -30.50 -10.55
C ASP A 160 29.28 -30.54 -9.10
#